data_490daf86b1cca3e287faf8cb86e44a9a
#
_entry.id   490daf86b1cca3e287faf8cb86e44a9a
#
_cell.length_a   1.000
_cell.length_b   1.000
_cell.length_c   1.000
_cell.angle_alpha   90.00
_cell.angle_beta   90.00
_cell.angle_gamma   90.00
#
_symmetry.space_group_name_H-M   'P 1'
#
loop_
_entity.id
_entity.type
_entity.pdbx_description
1 polymer ?
#
loop_
_entity_poly.entity_id
_entity_poly.type
_entity_poly.pdbx_seq_one_letter_code
_entity_poly.pdbx_strand_id
1 'polypeptide(L)'
;MTLRRRSPALLLAIALAGAQLAGASYGCKPKAPEPQKEPKEDGVDVKLAPKALAAAHLTTAQPRSIPRLASVTAAGKVDFVPSRVARIGPPIAGRVGTIPVVVGQKVGRGAVLVTLESVEVGRARADYLAAKTRLEQTKAETERENRLLAGGATSDRAVLVAQTEQAQAQAQLRASEDRLATLGLGVSASGQSVSLVSPIAGTVLQVNARMGQPVGPEATLVVVGETEQVWLEIDVYERDVGKVHVGDDVRVSSIAFPGRVFEGKVDQIGSTVDPERHVLEARIVLPNQDGALKPGMTASARVMGAAVGDGGTALVVSRHAIQTVDGQPFVFVQREPGKYEMRPVERGAELDDDIEILRGLKADETVVVDGSFILKSEALKAQMGAND
;
A
#
# COMPACT_ATOMS: atom_id res chain seq x y z
N MET A 1 -55.20 -4.45 -26.33
CA MET A 1 -55.77 -3.09 -26.30
C MET A 1 -54.55 -2.20 -26.34
N THR A 2 -54.03 -1.97 -27.54
CA THR A 2 -54.27 -0.92 -28.60
C THR A 2 -54.13 0.50 -28.10
N LEU A 3 -53.07 1.19 -28.57
CA LEU A 3 -53.00 2.44 -29.37
C LEU A 3 -51.61 3.07 -29.16
N ARG A 4 -50.64 3.03 -30.04
CA ARG A 4 -50.39 3.67 -31.34
C ARG A 4 -50.72 5.19 -31.42
N ARG A 5 -49.68 6.04 -31.51
CA ARG A 5 -49.58 7.29 -32.37
C ARG A 5 -48.11 7.77 -32.35
N ARG A 6 -47.35 7.65 -33.37
CA ARG A 6 -47.11 8.33 -34.67
C ARG A 6 -46.74 9.82 -34.55
N SER A 7 -45.53 10.10 -35.11
CA SER A 7 -44.82 11.35 -35.42
C SER A 7 -45.68 12.38 -36.20
N PRO A 8 -45.19 13.63 -36.40
CA PRO A 8 -44.42 13.88 -37.61
C PRO A 8 -43.26 14.91 -37.49
N ALA A 9 -42.41 14.82 -38.53
CA ALA A 9 -41.33 15.71 -38.93
C ALA A 9 -41.81 17.13 -39.31
N LEU A 10 -40.95 18.13 -39.09
CA LEU A 10 -41.09 19.44 -39.75
C LEU A 10 -39.73 19.86 -40.35
N LEU A 11 -39.66 19.72 -41.64
CA LEU A 11 -38.69 20.34 -42.54
C LEU A 11 -38.97 21.84 -42.61
N LEU A 12 -37.96 22.70 -42.48
CA LEU A 12 -38.01 24.06 -42.94
C LEU A 12 -36.72 24.39 -43.70
N ALA A 13 -36.87 24.44 -45.04
CA ALA A 13 -35.92 25.00 -45.97
C ALA A 13 -36.10 26.52 -46.00
N ILE A 14 -35.03 27.30 -45.90
CA ILE A 14 -35.03 28.71 -46.30
C ILE A 14 -33.82 28.97 -47.20
N ALA A 15 -34.18 29.59 -48.32
CA ALA A 15 -33.41 29.83 -49.52
C ALA A 15 -32.36 30.97 -49.40
N LEU A 16 -31.42 30.89 -50.34
CA LEU A 16 -30.41 31.86 -50.75
C LEU A 16 -30.91 33.31 -50.84
N ALA A 17 -30.07 34.22 -50.38
CA ALA A 17 -29.97 35.56 -51.01
C ALA A 17 -28.49 35.98 -51.04
N GLY A 18 -27.92 36.09 -52.21
CA GLY A 18 -26.55 36.52 -52.43
C GLY A 18 -26.37 38.01 -52.23
N ALA A 19 -25.23 38.43 -51.77
CA ALA A 19 -24.69 39.76 -51.94
C ALA A 19 -23.17 39.65 -52.14
N GLN A 20 -22.72 39.86 -53.35
CA GLN A 20 -21.33 40.09 -53.72
C GLN A 20 -20.91 41.49 -53.20
N LEU A 21 -19.83 41.50 -52.35
CA LEU A 21 -19.08 42.76 -52.18
C LEU A 21 -17.59 42.37 -52.31
N ALA A 22 -17.02 42.87 -53.36
CA ALA A 22 -15.61 42.91 -53.65
C ALA A 22 -14.91 43.81 -52.63
N GLY A 23 -13.85 43.36 -52.03
CA GLY A 23 -13.07 44.17 -51.12
C GLY A 23 -11.71 43.55 -50.79
N ALA A 24 -10.69 43.93 -51.55
CA ALA A 24 -9.27 44.03 -51.22
C ALA A 24 -8.64 42.96 -50.31
N SER A 25 -7.95 42.00 -50.92
CA SER A 25 -7.00 41.11 -50.33
C SER A 25 -5.76 41.85 -49.83
N TYR A 26 -5.68 42.18 -48.54
CA TYR A 26 -4.43 42.42 -47.86
C TYR A 26 -3.82 41.07 -47.43
N GLY A 27 -2.85 40.62 -48.21
CA GLY A 27 -2.08 39.43 -47.92
C GLY A 27 -1.17 39.65 -46.73
N CYS A 28 -1.62 39.25 -45.53
CA CYS A 28 -0.72 38.92 -44.43
C CYS A 28 -0.18 37.51 -44.66
N LYS A 29 1.03 37.41 -45.24
CA LYS A 29 1.83 36.20 -45.14
C LYS A 29 2.09 35.90 -43.65
N PRO A 30 1.81 34.72 -43.12
CA PRO A 30 2.31 34.34 -41.80
C PRO A 30 3.84 34.37 -41.86
N LYS A 31 4.44 35.25 -41.06
CA LYS A 31 5.88 35.31 -40.83
C LYS A 31 6.25 33.94 -40.25
N ALA A 32 7.07 33.19 -40.97
CA ALA A 32 7.67 31.96 -40.46
C ALA A 32 8.28 32.26 -39.07
N PRO A 33 8.15 31.38 -38.08
CA PRO A 33 8.83 31.57 -36.80
C PRO A 33 10.32 31.71 -37.08
N GLU A 34 10.90 32.81 -36.64
CA GLU A 34 12.34 33.00 -36.67
C GLU A 34 12.96 31.83 -35.91
N PRO A 35 14.03 31.21 -36.45
CA PRO A 35 14.75 30.18 -35.67
C PRO A 35 15.16 30.84 -34.38
N GLN A 36 14.69 30.27 -33.25
CA GLN A 36 15.14 30.66 -31.92
C GLN A 36 16.65 30.49 -31.95
N LYS A 37 17.36 31.60 -31.82
CA LYS A 37 18.81 31.62 -31.64
C LYS A 37 19.09 30.66 -30.50
N GLU A 38 19.84 29.60 -30.79
CA GLU A 38 20.47 28.76 -29.78
C GLU A 38 21.14 29.70 -28.75
N PRO A 39 20.93 29.48 -27.43
CA PRO A 39 21.61 30.25 -26.45
C PRO A 39 23.12 30.11 -26.69
N LYS A 40 23.79 31.23 -26.94
CA LYS A 40 25.25 31.21 -27.05
C LYS A 40 25.78 30.59 -25.74
N GLU A 41 26.58 29.54 -25.87
CA GLU A 41 27.41 28.95 -24.82
C GLU A 41 28.52 29.94 -24.42
N ASP A 42 28.14 31.10 -23.85
CA ASP A 42 29.13 32.05 -23.33
C ASP A 42 29.54 31.58 -21.92
N GLY A 43 30.36 30.53 -21.87
CA GLY A 43 31.03 30.10 -20.65
C GLY A 43 32.08 31.16 -20.24
N VAL A 44 32.17 31.44 -18.94
CA VAL A 44 33.20 32.34 -18.41
C VAL A 44 34.46 31.54 -18.10
N ASP A 45 35.56 31.90 -18.76
CA ASP A 45 36.86 31.27 -18.51
C ASP A 45 37.43 31.67 -17.17
N VAL A 46 37.74 30.70 -16.31
CA VAL A 46 38.35 30.88 -14.99
C VAL A 46 39.73 30.25 -14.97
N LYS A 47 40.76 31.06 -14.76
CA LYS A 47 42.15 30.58 -14.63
C LYS A 47 42.56 30.70 -13.17
N LEU A 48 43.01 29.59 -12.58
CA LEU A 48 43.61 29.59 -11.24
C LEU A 48 45.12 29.69 -11.32
N ALA A 49 45.69 30.57 -10.52
CA ALA A 49 47.15 30.61 -10.35
C ALA A 49 47.63 29.30 -9.69
N PRO A 50 48.88 28.82 -10.00
CA PRO A 50 49.36 27.51 -9.50
C PRO A 50 49.32 27.36 -7.98
N LYS A 51 49.50 28.43 -7.22
CA LYS A 51 49.42 28.45 -5.75
C LYS A 51 47.96 28.29 -5.26
N ALA A 52 46.98 28.87 -5.96
CA ALA A 52 45.57 28.75 -5.65
C ALA A 52 45.03 27.36 -6.00
N LEU A 53 45.51 26.77 -7.11
CA LEU A 53 45.17 25.41 -7.53
C LEU A 53 45.62 24.38 -6.49
N ALA A 54 46.84 24.51 -5.94
CA ALA A 54 47.34 23.58 -4.92
C ALA A 54 46.56 23.67 -3.59
N ALA A 55 46.04 24.86 -3.26
CA ALA A 55 45.25 25.10 -2.04
C ALA A 55 43.77 24.74 -2.17
N ALA A 56 43.25 24.62 -3.39
CA ALA A 56 41.83 24.46 -3.66
C ALA A 56 41.29 23.02 -3.48
N HIS A 57 42.19 22.02 -3.36
CA HIS A 57 41.82 20.61 -3.23
C HIS A 57 40.65 20.20 -4.17
N LEU A 58 40.76 20.57 -5.45
CA LEU A 58 39.70 20.33 -6.42
C LEU A 58 39.59 18.83 -6.74
N THR A 59 38.41 18.29 -6.55
CA THR A 59 38.08 16.94 -7.00
C THR A 59 37.24 17.03 -8.29
N THR A 60 37.62 16.26 -9.28
CA THR A 60 36.91 16.23 -10.57
C THR A 60 36.33 14.86 -10.84
N ALA A 61 35.20 14.80 -11.53
CA ALA A 61 34.58 13.58 -11.99
C ALA A 61 34.00 13.77 -13.39
N GLN A 62 33.86 12.69 -14.12
CA GLN A 62 33.09 12.69 -15.36
C GLN A 62 31.61 12.50 -15.06
N PRO A 63 30.72 13.15 -15.82
CA PRO A 63 29.29 12.88 -15.77
C PRO A 63 29.02 11.40 -16.03
N ARG A 64 28.06 10.85 -15.32
CA ARG A 64 27.66 9.45 -15.50
C ARG A 64 26.41 9.38 -16.37
N SER A 65 26.38 8.46 -17.32
CA SER A 65 25.17 8.14 -18.08
C SER A 65 24.43 7.02 -17.39
N ILE A 66 23.25 7.29 -16.90
CA ILE A 66 22.38 6.29 -16.30
C ILE A 66 21.11 6.09 -17.15
N PRO A 67 20.50 4.92 -17.15
CA PRO A 67 19.21 4.73 -17.80
C PRO A 67 18.19 5.75 -17.24
N ARG A 68 17.47 6.42 -18.12
CA ARG A 68 16.42 7.34 -17.71
C ARG A 68 15.22 6.53 -17.23
N LEU A 69 15.11 6.34 -15.93
CA LEU A 69 13.97 5.67 -15.33
C LEU A 69 12.81 6.66 -15.18
N ALA A 70 11.63 6.25 -15.60
CA ALA A 70 10.43 6.98 -15.22
C ALA A 70 10.26 6.86 -13.70
N SER A 71 10.24 7.99 -13.01
CA SER A 71 9.81 7.98 -11.61
C SER A 71 8.43 8.60 -11.49
N VAL A 72 7.52 7.89 -10.85
CA VAL A 72 6.20 8.40 -10.51
C VAL A 72 6.16 8.61 -9.01
N THR A 73 5.85 9.84 -8.59
CA THR A 73 5.64 10.13 -7.17
C THR A 73 4.16 10.21 -6.90
N ALA A 74 3.70 9.40 -5.95
CA ALA A 74 2.32 9.34 -5.54
C ALA A 74 2.21 9.38 -4.01
N ALA A 75 1.19 10.05 -3.51
CA ALA A 75 0.83 9.99 -2.10
C ALA A 75 -0.02 8.74 -1.85
N GLY A 76 0.09 8.19 -0.65
CA GLY A 76 -0.69 7.03 -0.27
C GLY A 76 -0.89 6.91 1.23
N LYS A 77 -1.67 5.92 1.60
CA LYS A 77 -2.02 5.60 2.98
C LYS A 77 -1.52 4.21 3.33
N VAL A 78 -0.88 4.10 4.48
CA VAL A 78 -0.49 2.81 5.04
C VAL A 78 -1.72 2.11 5.57
N ASP A 79 -1.91 0.84 5.19
CA ASP A 79 -2.98 0.01 5.72
C ASP A 79 -2.48 -1.40 6.08
N PHE A 80 -3.32 -2.14 6.77
CA PHE A 80 -3.05 -3.53 7.07
C PHE A 80 -3.19 -4.40 5.82
N VAL A 81 -2.47 -5.51 5.81
CA VAL A 81 -2.73 -6.60 4.86
C VAL A 81 -4.04 -7.29 5.27
N PRO A 82 -5.15 -7.19 4.52
CA PRO A 82 -6.47 -7.69 4.96
C PRO A 82 -6.48 -9.18 5.31
N SER A 83 -5.71 -10.01 4.58
CA SER A 83 -5.58 -11.44 4.86
C SER A 83 -4.81 -11.75 6.15
N ARG A 84 -4.16 -10.75 6.74
CA ARG A 84 -3.38 -10.86 8.00
C ARG A 84 -4.06 -10.15 9.18
N VAL A 85 -5.32 -9.80 9.02
CA VAL A 85 -6.13 -9.18 10.09
C VAL A 85 -7.32 -10.06 10.40
N ALA A 86 -7.46 -10.45 11.65
CA ALA A 86 -8.62 -11.15 12.16
C ALA A 86 -9.51 -10.19 12.96
N ARG A 87 -10.78 -10.15 12.63
CA ARG A 87 -11.81 -9.49 13.41
C ARG A 87 -12.55 -10.54 14.20
N ILE A 88 -12.44 -10.49 15.51
CA ILE A 88 -12.96 -11.49 16.41
C ILE A 88 -14.25 -10.98 17.02
N GLY A 89 -15.33 -11.69 16.76
CA GLY A 89 -16.66 -11.46 17.32
C GLY A 89 -17.25 -12.73 17.93
N PRO A 90 -18.35 -12.62 18.69
CA PRO A 90 -18.99 -13.76 19.29
C PRO A 90 -19.79 -14.55 18.25
N PRO A 91 -19.78 -15.89 18.27
CA PRO A 91 -20.63 -16.70 17.41
C PRO A 91 -22.11 -16.70 17.83
N ILE A 92 -22.37 -16.29 19.07
CA ILE A 92 -23.71 -16.28 19.70
C ILE A 92 -23.88 -15.05 20.59
N ALA A 93 -25.11 -14.69 20.89
CA ALA A 93 -25.39 -13.62 21.83
C ALA A 93 -24.97 -13.98 23.26
N GLY A 94 -24.43 -12.98 23.97
CA GLY A 94 -23.99 -13.15 25.34
C GLY A 94 -23.62 -11.83 26.01
N ARG A 95 -23.03 -11.93 27.21
CA ARG A 95 -22.48 -10.82 27.96
C ARG A 95 -20.97 -10.98 28.08
N VAL A 96 -20.24 -9.92 27.85
CA VAL A 96 -18.77 -9.92 28.03
C VAL A 96 -18.43 -10.13 29.51
N GLY A 97 -17.71 -11.19 29.80
CA GLY A 97 -17.20 -11.52 31.14
C GLY A 97 -15.85 -10.83 31.40
N THR A 98 -14.76 -11.40 30.91
CA THR A 98 -13.41 -10.86 31.12
C THR A 98 -12.73 -10.52 29.79
N ILE A 99 -11.80 -9.57 29.83
CA ILE A 99 -10.99 -9.11 28.70
C ILE A 99 -9.52 -9.15 29.15
N PRO A 100 -8.81 -10.28 29.01
CA PRO A 100 -7.44 -10.45 29.51
C PRO A 100 -6.37 -9.78 28.64
N VAL A 101 -6.75 -9.07 27.57
CA VAL A 101 -5.82 -8.47 26.62
C VAL A 101 -5.97 -6.95 26.55
N VAL A 102 -4.89 -6.28 26.17
CA VAL A 102 -4.84 -4.83 25.96
C VAL A 102 -4.35 -4.50 24.54
N VAL A 103 -4.70 -3.32 24.06
CA VAL A 103 -4.22 -2.83 22.74
C VAL A 103 -2.69 -2.73 22.74
N GLY A 104 -2.06 -3.22 21.68
CA GLY A 104 -0.61 -3.29 21.53
C GLY A 104 0.03 -4.57 22.07
N GLN A 105 -0.71 -5.43 22.76
CA GLN A 105 -0.20 -6.70 23.26
C GLN A 105 -0.03 -7.71 22.12
N LYS A 106 1.13 -8.42 22.10
CA LYS A 106 1.35 -9.56 21.21
C LYS A 106 0.64 -10.79 21.75
N VAL A 107 -0.08 -11.48 20.88
CA VAL A 107 -0.84 -12.70 21.20
C VAL A 107 -0.49 -13.80 20.21
N GLY A 108 -0.47 -15.04 20.69
CA GLY A 108 -0.31 -16.22 19.84
C GLY A 108 -1.66 -16.70 19.30
N ARG A 109 -1.61 -17.59 18.31
CA ARG A 109 -2.80 -18.33 17.86
C ARG A 109 -3.36 -19.16 19.01
N GLY A 110 -4.68 -19.08 19.23
CA GLY A 110 -5.35 -19.76 20.34
C GLY A 110 -5.34 -19.00 21.67
N ALA A 111 -4.69 -17.85 21.76
CA ALA A 111 -4.72 -17.01 22.96
C ALA A 111 -6.14 -16.50 23.23
N VAL A 112 -6.58 -16.56 24.49
CA VAL A 112 -7.90 -16.06 24.91
C VAL A 112 -7.88 -14.53 24.88
N LEU A 113 -8.84 -13.95 24.17
CA LEU A 113 -8.99 -12.51 23.99
C LEU A 113 -10.14 -11.94 24.83
N VAL A 114 -11.25 -12.64 24.84
CA VAL A 114 -12.47 -12.26 25.58
C VAL A 114 -13.16 -13.52 26.05
N THR A 115 -13.74 -13.49 27.24
CA THR A 115 -14.70 -14.51 27.69
C THR A 115 -16.11 -13.94 27.64
N LEU A 116 -17.04 -14.76 27.19
CA LEU A 116 -18.45 -14.42 27.12
C LEU A 116 -19.26 -15.38 28.00
N GLU A 117 -20.28 -14.84 28.65
CA GLU A 117 -21.29 -15.62 29.33
C GLU A 117 -22.56 -15.67 28.44
N SER A 118 -23.05 -16.86 28.12
CA SER A 118 -24.20 -17.06 27.26
C SER A 118 -25.15 -18.08 27.82
N VAL A 119 -26.43 -17.69 27.90
CA VAL A 119 -27.53 -18.59 28.31
C VAL A 119 -27.70 -19.72 27.33
N GLU A 120 -27.45 -19.47 26.03
CA GLU A 120 -27.55 -20.48 24.99
C GLU A 120 -26.50 -21.57 25.16
N VAL A 121 -25.28 -21.22 25.54
CA VAL A 121 -24.22 -22.16 25.90
C VAL A 121 -24.62 -23.00 27.09
N GLY A 122 -25.19 -22.37 28.12
CA GLY A 122 -25.70 -23.07 29.29
C GLY A 122 -26.74 -24.13 28.92
N ARG A 123 -27.69 -23.79 28.04
CA ARG A 123 -28.73 -24.72 27.54
C ARG A 123 -28.08 -25.84 26.73
N ALA A 124 -27.23 -25.53 25.76
CA ALA A 124 -26.59 -26.56 24.92
C ALA A 124 -25.78 -27.57 25.76
N ARG A 125 -25.11 -27.12 26.82
CA ARG A 125 -24.40 -28.02 27.75
C ARG A 125 -25.33 -28.85 28.61
N ALA A 126 -26.43 -28.27 29.07
CA ALA A 126 -27.45 -29.03 29.82
C ALA A 126 -28.05 -30.14 28.96
N ASP A 127 -28.38 -29.83 27.68
CA ASP A 127 -28.87 -30.80 26.70
C ASP A 127 -27.88 -31.93 26.47
N TYR A 128 -26.59 -31.60 26.32
CA TYR A 128 -25.52 -32.61 26.19
C TYR A 128 -25.41 -33.51 27.42
N LEU A 129 -25.42 -32.95 28.63
CA LEU A 129 -25.33 -33.73 29.88
C LEU A 129 -26.55 -34.63 30.01
N ALA A 130 -27.75 -34.14 29.72
CA ALA A 130 -28.96 -34.93 29.76
C ALA A 130 -28.92 -36.10 28.74
N ALA A 131 -28.48 -35.84 27.49
CA ALA A 131 -28.32 -36.85 26.47
C ALA A 131 -27.27 -37.91 26.85
N LYS A 132 -26.16 -37.49 27.45
CA LYS A 132 -25.10 -38.40 27.94
C LYS A 132 -25.63 -39.30 29.04
N THR A 133 -26.31 -38.76 30.05
CA THR A 133 -26.94 -39.55 31.12
C THR A 133 -27.97 -40.55 30.60
N ARG A 134 -28.80 -40.10 29.61
CA ARG A 134 -29.79 -40.98 28.98
C ARG A 134 -29.11 -42.16 28.26
N LEU A 135 -28.02 -41.90 27.53
CA LEU A 135 -27.28 -42.99 26.88
C LEU A 135 -26.68 -43.98 27.90
N GLU A 136 -26.12 -43.51 29.00
CA GLU A 136 -25.61 -44.38 30.06
C GLU A 136 -26.70 -45.26 30.65
N GLN A 137 -27.90 -44.71 30.90
CA GLN A 137 -29.04 -45.45 31.38
C GLN A 137 -29.50 -46.55 30.39
N THR A 138 -29.65 -46.14 29.09
CA THR A 138 -30.12 -47.12 28.08
C THR A 138 -29.09 -48.18 27.77
N LYS A 139 -27.79 -47.89 27.85
CA LYS A 139 -26.71 -48.92 27.80
C LYS A 139 -26.82 -49.92 28.93
N ALA A 140 -26.97 -49.45 30.17
CA ALA A 140 -27.11 -50.33 31.33
C ALA A 140 -28.36 -51.24 31.22
N GLU A 141 -29.47 -50.69 30.69
CA GLU A 141 -30.70 -51.44 30.44
C GLU A 141 -30.52 -52.50 29.34
N THR A 142 -29.88 -52.13 28.22
CA THR A 142 -29.58 -53.09 27.15
C THR A 142 -28.67 -54.22 27.65
N GLU A 143 -27.66 -53.91 28.45
CA GLU A 143 -26.79 -54.93 29.08
C GLU A 143 -27.56 -55.83 30.05
N ARG A 144 -28.49 -55.28 30.80
CA ARG A 144 -29.37 -56.03 31.68
C ARG A 144 -30.26 -56.99 30.91
N GLU A 145 -30.97 -56.51 29.88
CA GLU A 145 -31.85 -57.31 29.02
C GLU A 145 -31.09 -58.46 28.32
N ASN A 146 -29.87 -58.16 27.81
CA ASN A 146 -28.99 -59.16 27.22
C ASN A 146 -28.62 -60.29 28.23
N ARG A 147 -28.32 -59.94 29.47
CA ARG A 147 -28.03 -60.93 30.51
C ARG A 147 -29.27 -61.77 30.88
N LEU A 148 -30.45 -61.16 30.95
CA LEU A 148 -31.72 -61.84 31.19
C LEU A 148 -32.10 -62.80 30.07
N LEU A 149 -31.83 -62.37 28.81
CA LEU A 149 -32.07 -63.24 27.64
C LEU A 149 -31.19 -64.48 27.68
N ALA A 150 -29.88 -64.31 28.01
CA ALA A 150 -28.95 -65.42 28.16
C ALA A 150 -29.36 -66.41 29.28
N GLY A 151 -30.08 -65.92 30.30
CA GLY A 151 -30.68 -66.70 31.36
C GLY A 151 -32.10 -67.23 31.06
N GLY A 152 -32.67 -66.98 29.90
CA GLY A 152 -34.04 -67.35 29.49
C GLY A 152 -35.15 -66.60 30.23
N ALA A 153 -34.84 -65.43 30.84
CA ALA A 153 -35.75 -64.64 31.69
C ALA A 153 -36.42 -63.47 30.99
N THR A 154 -36.12 -63.24 29.70
CA THR A 154 -36.73 -62.18 28.86
C THR A 154 -36.87 -62.65 27.42
N SER A 155 -37.47 -61.81 26.52
CA SER A 155 -37.72 -62.14 25.10
C SER A 155 -36.77 -61.34 24.18
N ASP A 156 -36.49 -61.89 22.98
CA ASP A 156 -35.74 -61.17 21.93
C ASP A 156 -36.37 -59.79 21.59
N ARG A 157 -37.69 -59.68 21.70
CA ARG A 157 -38.39 -58.43 21.49
C ARG A 157 -37.99 -57.34 22.53
N ALA A 158 -37.84 -57.73 23.80
CA ALA A 158 -37.45 -56.82 24.88
C ALA A 158 -36.02 -56.32 24.65
N VAL A 159 -35.09 -57.18 24.24
CA VAL A 159 -33.72 -56.81 23.85
C VAL A 159 -33.72 -55.86 22.65
N LEU A 160 -34.52 -56.14 21.61
CA LEU A 160 -34.60 -55.28 20.46
C LEU A 160 -35.14 -53.88 20.79
N VAL A 161 -36.13 -53.77 21.70
CA VAL A 161 -36.64 -52.50 22.21
C VAL A 161 -35.52 -51.74 22.94
N ALA A 162 -34.80 -52.38 23.88
CA ALA A 162 -33.71 -51.74 24.61
C ALA A 162 -32.58 -51.29 23.68
N GLN A 163 -32.23 -52.09 22.67
CA GLN A 163 -31.23 -51.71 21.66
C GLN A 163 -31.68 -50.50 20.84
N THR A 164 -32.98 -50.44 20.48
CA THR A 164 -33.54 -49.32 19.74
C THR A 164 -33.49 -48.02 20.56
N GLU A 165 -33.88 -48.09 21.84
CA GLU A 165 -33.78 -46.96 22.77
C GLU A 165 -32.34 -46.49 22.96
N GLN A 166 -31.39 -47.41 23.08
CA GLN A 166 -29.96 -47.07 23.14
C GLN A 166 -29.49 -46.38 21.87
N ALA A 167 -29.88 -46.87 20.68
CA ALA A 167 -29.55 -46.26 19.41
C ALA A 167 -30.11 -44.83 19.30
N GLN A 168 -31.35 -44.62 19.76
CA GLN A 168 -31.95 -43.26 19.81
C GLN A 168 -31.20 -42.35 20.77
N ALA A 169 -30.84 -42.80 21.97
CA ALA A 169 -30.08 -42.04 22.93
C ALA A 169 -28.69 -41.70 22.39
N GLN A 170 -28.04 -42.60 21.66
CA GLN A 170 -26.76 -42.39 21.00
C GLN A 170 -26.87 -41.30 19.90
N ALA A 171 -27.94 -41.33 19.09
CA ALA A 171 -28.19 -40.30 18.08
C ALA A 171 -28.41 -38.93 18.72
N GLN A 172 -29.16 -38.85 19.82
CA GLN A 172 -29.41 -37.63 20.56
C GLN A 172 -28.12 -37.04 21.18
N LEU A 173 -27.24 -37.90 21.72
CA LEU A 173 -25.95 -37.47 22.21
C LEU A 173 -25.10 -36.85 21.09
N ARG A 174 -25.00 -37.52 19.92
CA ARG A 174 -24.26 -36.97 18.77
C ARG A 174 -24.82 -35.63 18.33
N ALA A 175 -26.13 -35.49 18.22
CA ALA A 175 -26.74 -34.20 17.85
C ALA A 175 -26.44 -33.09 18.83
N SER A 176 -26.35 -33.36 20.15
CA SER A 176 -25.95 -32.36 21.15
C SER A 176 -24.46 -32.06 21.13
N GLU A 177 -23.59 -33.03 20.80
CA GLU A 177 -22.16 -32.84 20.56
C GLU A 177 -21.93 -31.95 19.35
N ASP A 178 -22.60 -32.22 18.21
CA ASP A 178 -22.50 -31.41 16.99
C ASP A 178 -22.96 -29.97 17.24
N ARG A 179 -24.00 -29.77 18.05
CA ARG A 179 -24.46 -28.44 18.44
C ARG A 179 -23.38 -27.68 19.23
N LEU A 180 -22.72 -28.33 20.21
CA LEU A 180 -21.62 -27.73 20.96
C LEU A 180 -20.43 -27.41 20.03
N ALA A 181 -20.08 -28.31 19.12
CA ALA A 181 -19.01 -28.08 18.15
C ALA A 181 -19.28 -26.88 17.24
N THR A 182 -20.53 -26.71 16.77
CA THR A 182 -20.97 -25.57 15.97
C THR A 182 -20.82 -24.24 16.71
N LEU A 183 -20.98 -24.25 18.04
CA LEU A 183 -20.74 -23.11 18.92
C LEU A 183 -19.25 -22.90 19.25
N GLY A 184 -18.33 -23.69 18.67
CA GLY A 184 -16.90 -23.64 18.95
C GLY A 184 -16.52 -24.15 20.35
N LEU A 185 -17.37 -24.97 20.95
CA LEU A 185 -17.20 -25.45 22.32
C LEU A 185 -16.77 -26.93 22.35
N GLY A 186 -15.74 -27.21 23.13
CA GLY A 186 -15.40 -28.59 23.46
C GLY A 186 -16.35 -29.17 24.50
N VAL A 187 -16.60 -30.47 24.41
CA VAL A 187 -17.45 -31.23 25.36
C VAL A 187 -16.92 -31.22 26.80
N SER A 188 -15.62 -30.98 27.00
CA SER A 188 -14.95 -30.98 28.31
C SER A 188 -15.07 -29.65 29.07
N ALA A 189 -15.46 -28.56 28.40
CA ALA A 189 -15.55 -27.25 29.04
C ALA A 189 -16.78 -27.19 29.95
N SER A 190 -16.64 -26.70 31.17
CA SER A 190 -17.72 -26.54 32.15
C SER A 190 -18.19 -25.07 32.21
N GLY A 191 -19.45 -24.84 32.63
CA GLY A 191 -20.02 -23.51 32.84
C GLY A 191 -20.73 -22.91 31.65
N GLN A 192 -21.12 -21.63 31.74
CA GLN A 192 -21.86 -20.88 30.70
C GLN A 192 -20.95 -19.97 29.86
N SER A 193 -19.63 -20.06 30.10
CA SER A 193 -18.67 -19.18 29.44
C SER A 193 -18.09 -19.75 28.15
N VAL A 194 -17.87 -18.89 27.18
CA VAL A 194 -17.20 -19.13 25.90
C VAL A 194 -15.96 -18.27 25.85
N SER A 195 -14.81 -18.86 25.49
CA SER A 195 -13.58 -18.11 25.26
C SER A 195 -13.44 -17.81 23.78
N LEU A 196 -13.40 -16.54 23.43
CA LEU A 196 -13.02 -16.09 22.09
C LEU A 196 -11.51 -16.07 22.00
N VAL A 197 -10.97 -16.83 21.08
CA VAL A 197 -9.53 -17.00 20.90
C VAL A 197 -9.06 -16.37 19.60
N SER A 198 -7.79 -15.98 19.56
CA SER A 198 -7.19 -15.46 18.34
C SER A 198 -6.98 -16.58 17.31
N PRO A 199 -7.46 -16.45 16.07
CA PRO A 199 -7.21 -17.42 15.01
C PRO A 199 -5.80 -17.30 14.42
N ILE A 200 -5.11 -16.18 14.66
CA ILE A 200 -3.75 -15.88 14.17
C ILE A 200 -2.84 -15.45 15.31
N ALA A 201 -1.53 -15.53 15.09
CA ALA A 201 -0.56 -14.81 15.91
C ALA A 201 -0.48 -13.36 15.42
N GLY A 202 -0.29 -12.40 16.32
CA GLY A 202 -0.20 -11.00 15.94
C GLY A 202 -0.28 -10.05 17.14
N THR A 203 -0.55 -8.79 16.86
CA THR A 203 -0.74 -7.73 17.85
C THR A 203 -2.21 -7.38 17.97
N VAL A 204 -2.69 -7.14 19.16
CA VAL A 204 -4.05 -6.63 19.41
C VAL A 204 -4.11 -5.18 18.94
N LEU A 205 -4.87 -4.93 17.88
CA LEU A 205 -4.98 -3.61 17.25
C LEU A 205 -6.09 -2.77 17.88
N GLN A 206 -7.20 -3.42 18.20
CA GLN A 206 -8.37 -2.76 18.80
C GLN A 206 -9.04 -3.69 19.80
N VAL A 207 -9.57 -3.11 20.87
CA VAL A 207 -10.44 -3.75 21.82
C VAL A 207 -11.69 -2.89 21.97
N ASN A 208 -12.79 -3.36 21.38
CA ASN A 208 -14.10 -2.67 21.42
C ASN A 208 -15.02 -3.26 22.49
N ALA A 209 -14.62 -4.37 23.11
CA ALA A 209 -15.36 -5.02 24.18
C ALA A 209 -15.29 -4.22 25.48
N ARG A 210 -16.38 -4.21 26.25
CA ARG A 210 -16.43 -3.69 27.62
C ARG A 210 -17.02 -4.75 28.54
N MET A 211 -16.46 -4.90 29.73
CA MET A 211 -16.97 -5.86 30.72
C MET A 211 -18.46 -5.60 31.04
N GLY A 212 -19.25 -6.67 31.10
CA GLY A 212 -20.67 -6.60 31.34
C GLY A 212 -21.55 -6.17 30.14
N GLN A 213 -20.94 -5.80 29.01
CA GLN A 213 -21.66 -5.37 27.80
C GLN A 213 -22.41 -6.56 27.17
N PRO A 214 -23.72 -6.42 26.81
CA PRO A 214 -24.40 -7.40 25.97
C PRO A 214 -23.90 -7.26 24.53
N VAL A 215 -23.65 -8.42 23.87
CA VAL A 215 -23.11 -8.47 22.49
C VAL A 215 -23.80 -9.56 21.69
N GLY A 216 -23.91 -9.37 20.39
CA GLY A 216 -24.44 -10.30 19.41
C GLY A 216 -23.43 -10.70 18.34
N PRO A 217 -23.78 -11.63 17.43
CA PRO A 217 -22.87 -12.18 16.43
C PRO A 217 -22.30 -11.13 15.44
N GLU A 218 -22.96 -9.99 15.28
CA GLU A 218 -22.54 -8.90 14.42
C GLU A 218 -21.41 -8.03 15.02
N ALA A 219 -21.15 -8.17 16.32
CA ALA A 219 -20.20 -7.30 17.03
C ALA A 219 -18.76 -7.74 16.81
N THR A 220 -17.89 -6.82 16.36
CA THR A 220 -16.44 -6.99 16.41
C THR A 220 -15.91 -6.55 17.76
N LEU A 221 -15.43 -7.49 18.58
CA LEU A 221 -14.96 -7.23 19.94
C LEU A 221 -13.47 -6.93 20.02
N VAL A 222 -12.67 -7.69 19.27
CA VAL A 222 -11.21 -7.52 19.21
C VAL A 222 -10.75 -7.65 17.78
N VAL A 223 -9.77 -6.85 17.42
CA VAL A 223 -9.07 -6.94 16.14
C VAL A 223 -7.62 -7.30 16.43
N VAL A 224 -7.14 -8.39 15.82
CA VAL A 224 -5.75 -8.84 15.91
C VAL A 224 -5.17 -8.83 14.51
N GLY A 225 -3.96 -8.32 14.34
CA GLY A 225 -3.29 -8.28 13.04
C GLY A 225 -1.79 -8.48 13.15
N GLU A 226 -1.22 -9.04 12.11
CA GLU A 226 0.22 -9.05 11.90
C GLU A 226 0.66 -7.68 11.44
N THR A 227 1.65 -7.09 12.11
CA THR A 227 2.17 -5.75 11.82
C THR A 227 3.55 -5.76 11.18
N GLU A 228 4.14 -6.94 10.98
CA GLU A 228 5.49 -7.10 10.39
C GLU A 228 5.53 -6.78 8.90
N GLN A 229 4.38 -6.70 8.25
CA GLN A 229 4.20 -6.29 6.87
C GLN A 229 2.95 -5.41 6.77
N VAL A 230 3.08 -4.32 6.05
CA VAL A 230 1.97 -3.39 5.78
C VAL A 230 1.85 -3.14 4.28
N TRP A 231 0.70 -2.66 3.87
CA TRP A 231 0.48 -2.15 2.53
C TRP A 231 0.55 -0.63 2.55
N LEU A 232 1.04 -0.07 1.45
CA LEU A 232 0.85 1.33 1.12
C LEU A 232 -0.03 1.37 -0.13
N GLU A 233 -1.22 1.90 0.02
CA GLU A 233 -2.15 2.15 -1.08
C GLU A 233 -1.87 3.55 -1.61
N ILE A 234 -1.45 3.65 -2.88
CA ILE A 234 -1.10 4.90 -3.53
C ILE A 234 -2.08 5.21 -4.66
N ASP A 235 -2.34 6.49 -4.85
CA ASP A 235 -3.16 7.01 -5.93
C ASP A 235 -2.26 7.40 -7.13
N VAL A 236 -2.26 6.60 -8.19
CA VAL A 236 -1.53 6.85 -9.43
C VAL A 236 -2.44 7.58 -10.41
N TYR A 237 -2.06 8.77 -10.86
CA TYR A 237 -2.85 9.52 -11.84
C TYR A 237 -2.90 8.80 -13.18
N GLU A 238 -4.05 8.89 -13.89
CA GLU A 238 -4.29 8.24 -15.18
C GLU A 238 -3.16 8.49 -16.20
N ARG A 239 -2.61 9.71 -16.26
CA ARG A 239 -1.48 10.08 -17.13
C ARG A 239 -0.17 9.32 -16.84
N ASP A 240 -0.04 8.75 -15.64
CA ASP A 240 1.18 8.09 -15.17
C ASP A 240 1.02 6.57 -15.05
N VAL A 241 -0.19 6.04 -15.27
CA VAL A 241 -0.50 4.60 -15.15
C VAL A 241 0.42 3.74 -16.04
N GLY A 242 0.67 4.18 -17.28
CA GLY A 242 1.56 3.46 -18.21
C GLY A 242 3.03 3.41 -17.80
N LYS A 243 3.42 4.11 -16.73
CA LYS A 243 4.81 4.15 -16.22
C LYS A 243 5.00 3.28 -14.98
N VAL A 244 3.93 2.71 -14.42
CA VAL A 244 3.94 1.89 -13.20
C VAL A 244 3.57 0.47 -13.54
N HIS A 245 4.39 -0.49 -13.12
CA HIS A 245 4.20 -1.91 -13.38
C HIS A 245 4.31 -2.72 -12.10
N VAL A 246 3.63 -3.86 -12.07
CA VAL A 246 3.80 -4.82 -10.97
C VAL A 246 5.24 -5.30 -10.93
N GLY A 247 5.84 -5.28 -9.74
CA GLY A 247 7.24 -5.63 -9.51
C GLY A 247 8.20 -4.45 -9.48
N ASP A 248 7.76 -3.24 -9.88
CA ASP A 248 8.60 -2.04 -9.81
C ASP A 248 9.07 -1.77 -8.38
N ASP A 249 10.33 -1.34 -8.24
CA ASP A 249 10.90 -0.94 -6.96
C ASP A 249 10.32 0.40 -6.50
N VAL A 250 10.00 0.50 -5.21
CA VAL A 250 9.41 1.70 -4.64
C VAL A 250 10.19 2.15 -3.42
N ARG A 251 10.50 3.45 -3.38
CA ARG A 251 11.03 4.12 -2.19
C ARG A 251 9.95 4.95 -1.54
N VAL A 252 9.69 4.65 -0.28
CA VAL A 252 8.64 5.28 0.50
C VAL A 252 9.25 6.15 1.59
N SER A 253 8.80 7.38 1.67
CA SER A 253 9.16 8.34 2.71
C SER A 253 7.91 8.77 3.48
N SER A 254 8.06 9.01 4.78
CA SER A 254 6.97 9.48 5.64
C SER A 254 7.43 10.70 6.43
N ILE A 255 6.54 11.66 6.61
CA ILE A 255 6.78 12.85 7.45
C ILE A 255 7.06 12.44 8.90
N ALA A 256 6.50 11.32 9.35
CA ALA A 256 6.72 10.80 10.71
C ALA A 256 8.16 10.34 10.96
N PHE A 257 8.92 10.01 9.91
CA PHE A 257 10.29 9.52 9.99
C PHE A 257 11.19 10.27 8.98
N PRO A 258 11.54 11.54 9.25
CA PRO A 258 12.38 12.33 8.34
C PRO A 258 13.74 11.66 8.13
N GLY A 259 14.15 11.56 6.86
CA GLY A 259 15.44 10.95 6.47
C GLY A 259 15.46 9.43 6.43
N ARG A 260 14.38 8.75 6.80
CA ARG A 260 14.25 7.31 6.65
C ARG A 260 13.48 6.94 5.37
N VAL A 261 14.07 6.05 4.60
CA VAL A 261 13.46 5.48 3.39
C VAL A 261 13.06 4.03 3.69
N PHE A 262 11.83 3.68 3.34
CA PHE A 262 11.33 2.31 3.36
C PHE A 262 11.29 1.80 1.94
N GLU A 263 11.82 0.61 1.71
CA GLU A 263 11.85 -0.01 0.39
C GLU A 263 10.75 -1.03 0.25
N GLY A 264 10.12 -1.08 -0.91
CA GLY A 264 9.06 -2.02 -1.23
C GLY A 264 8.94 -2.26 -2.72
N LYS A 265 7.91 -3.01 -3.10
CA LYS A 265 7.59 -3.29 -4.51
C LYS A 265 6.12 -3.10 -4.77
N VAL A 266 5.80 -2.70 -6.00
CA VAL A 266 4.42 -2.69 -6.48
C VAL A 266 3.93 -4.15 -6.55
N ASP A 267 2.95 -4.49 -5.72
CA ASP A 267 2.37 -5.83 -5.64
C ASP A 267 1.18 -5.98 -6.59
N GLN A 268 0.36 -4.94 -6.65
CA GLN A 268 -0.85 -4.95 -7.47
C GLN A 268 -1.18 -3.54 -7.97
N ILE A 269 -1.76 -3.50 -9.16
CA ILE A 269 -2.33 -2.29 -9.74
C ILE A 269 -3.81 -2.56 -9.95
N GLY A 270 -4.66 -1.64 -9.52
CA GLY A 270 -6.11 -1.73 -9.69
C GLY A 270 -6.49 -1.85 -11.16
N SER A 271 -7.64 -2.41 -11.43
CA SER A 271 -8.18 -2.56 -12.79
C SER A 271 -9.19 -1.47 -13.17
N THR A 272 -9.52 -0.59 -12.23
CA THR A 272 -10.55 0.44 -12.40
C THR A 272 -10.01 1.79 -11.96
N VAL A 273 -10.22 2.81 -12.78
CA VAL A 273 -9.91 4.20 -12.45
C VAL A 273 -11.08 4.78 -11.65
N ASP A 274 -10.79 5.49 -10.58
CA ASP A 274 -11.77 6.29 -9.85
C ASP A 274 -12.19 7.49 -10.75
N PRO A 275 -13.46 7.56 -11.17
CA PRO A 275 -13.90 8.57 -12.14
C PRO A 275 -13.97 9.99 -11.57
N GLU A 276 -14.01 10.15 -10.24
CA GLU A 276 -14.06 11.46 -9.60
C GLU A 276 -12.66 12.04 -9.40
N ARG A 277 -11.69 11.19 -9.04
CA ARG A 277 -10.32 11.59 -8.75
C ARG A 277 -9.35 11.40 -9.91
N HIS A 278 -9.74 10.67 -10.97
CA HIS A 278 -8.90 10.28 -12.11
C HIS A 278 -7.60 9.60 -11.68
N VAL A 279 -7.70 8.70 -10.70
CA VAL A 279 -6.58 7.93 -10.18
C VAL A 279 -6.86 6.44 -10.26
N LEU A 280 -5.80 5.69 -10.41
CA LEU A 280 -5.76 4.24 -10.27
C LEU A 280 -5.07 3.90 -8.96
N GLU A 281 -5.70 3.07 -8.16
CA GLU A 281 -5.13 2.61 -6.90
C GLU A 281 -4.05 1.55 -7.17
N ALA A 282 -2.85 1.76 -6.65
CA ALA A 282 -1.80 0.77 -6.68
C ALA A 282 -1.35 0.42 -5.26
N ARG A 283 -0.99 -0.85 -5.07
CA ARG A 283 -0.63 -1.39 -3.78
C ARG A 283 0.85 -1.75 -3.75
N ILE A 284 1.51 -1.30 -2.69
CA ILE A 284 2.92 -1.55 -2.42
C ILE A 284 3.01 -2.36 -1.14
N VAL A 285 3.79 -3.43 -1.16
CA VAL A 285 4.09 -4.23 0.02
C VAL A 285 5.36 -3.70 0.67
N LEU A 286 5.28 -3.37 1.97
CA LEU A 286 6.39 -2.84 2.76
C LEU A 286 6.70 -3.75 3.94
N PRO A 287 7.97 -4.18 4.12
CA PRO A 287 8.44 -4.79 5.36
C PRO A 287 8.35 -3.81 6.52
N ASN A 288 7.86 -4.25 7.67
CA ASN A 288 7.65 -3.41 8.85
C ASN A 288 8.00 -4.17 10.14
N GLN A 289 9.16 -4.82 10.17
CA GLN A 289 9.59 -5.68 11.28
C GLN A 289 9.72 -4.92 12.61
N ASP A 290 10.10 -3.66 12.56
CA ASP A 290 10.21 -2.78 13.72
C ASP A 290 8.90 -2.10 14.12
N GLY A 291 7.81 -2.30 13.35
CA GLY A 291 6.50 -1.71 13.62
C GLY A 291 6.47 -0.18 13.50
N ALA A 292 7.42 0.43 12.79
CA ALA A 292 7.50 1.87 12.60
C ALA A 292 6.30 2.40 11.81
N LEU A 293 5.97 1.77 10.69
CA LEU A 293 4.82 2.14 9.89
C LEU A 293 3.53 1.64 10.55
N LYS A 294 2.64 2.56 10.83
CA LYS A 294 1.34 2.24 11.44
C LYS A 294 0.22 2.50 10.43
N PRO A 295 -0.73 1.57 10.29
CA PRO A 295 -1.92 1.80 9.49
C PRO A 295 -2.61 3.12 9.84
N GLY A 296 -3.06 3.83 8.83
CA GLY A 296 -3.57 5.20 8.95
C GLY A 296 -2.52 6.29 8.71
N MET A 297 -1.22 5.98 8.70
CA MET A 297 -0.19 6.95 8.35
C MET A 297 -0.22 7.28 6.85
N THR A 298 0.07 8.54 6.53
CA THR A 298 0.29 8.97 5.14
C THR A 298 1.78 8.89 4.82
N ALA A 299 2.09 8.44 3.60
CA ALA A 299 3.43 8.35 3.08
C ALA A 299 3.48 8.77 1.60
N SER A 300 4.65 9.17 1.13
CA SER A 300 4.92 9.45 -0.28
C SER A 300 5.74 8.31 -0.86
N ALA A 301 5.26 7.72 -1.93
CA ALA A 301 5.94 6.67 -2.67
C ALA A 301 6.56 7.24 -3.95
N ARG A 302 7.81 6.91 -4.21
CA ARG A 302 8.46 7.10 -5.49
C ARG A 302 8.62 5.74 -6.14
N VAL A 303 7.80 5.47 -7.14
CA VAL A 303 7.86 4.24 -7.95
C VAL A 303 8.95 4.43 -8.99
N MET A 304 9.88 3.51 -9.06
CA MET A 304 10.96 3.48 -10.04
C MET A 304 10.52 2.57 -11.19
N GLY A 305 9.86 3.15 -12.18
CA GLY A 305 9.38 2.42 -13.35
C GLY A 305 10.50 2.00 -14.31
N ALA A 306 10.14 1.19 -15.29
CA ALA A 306 11.05 0.81 -16.35
C ALA A 306 11.57 2.03 -17.14
N ALA A 307 12.70 1.88 -17.83
CA ALA A 307 13.24 2.93 -18.69
C ALA A 307 12.17 3.40 -19.70
N VAL A 308 11.91 4.71 -19.73
CA VAL A 308 10.89 5.30 -20.61
C VAL A 308 11.41 5.39 -22.04
N GLY A 309 10.68 4.82 -22.98
CA GLY A 309 10.92 5.02 -24.42
C GLY A 309 12.23 4.44 -24.93
N ASP A 310 12.78 4.99 -25.98
CA ASP A 310 13.94 4.53 -26.77
C ASP A 310 15.27 4.37 -25.99
N GLY A 311 15.25 3.99 -24.70
CA GLY A 311 16.47 3.72 -23.93
C GLY A 311 17.31 4.99 -23.70
N GLY A 312 16.68 6.17 -23.62
CA GLY A 312 17.38 7.42 -23.33
C GLY A 312 18.17 7.34 -22.05
N THR A 313 19.44 7.72 -22.10
CA THR A 313 20.29 7.88 -20.91
C THR A 313 20.14 9.29 -20.35
N ALA A 314 20.04 9.41 -19.05
CA ALA A 314 20.18 10.68 -18.33
C ALA A 314 21.65 10.91 -18.02
N LEU A 315 22.15 12.09 -18.33
CA LEU A 315 23.48 12.51 -17.91
C LEU A 315 23.36 13.09 -16.50
N VAL A 316 24.05 12.50 -15.54
CA VAL A 316 23.97 12.92 -14.14
C VAL A 316 25.33 13.36 -13.63
N VAL A 317 25.30 14.33 -12.73
CA VAL A 317 26.48 14.81 -11.98
C VAL A 317 26.13 14.85 -10.50
N SER A 318 27.16 14.74 -9.64
CA SER A 318 26.96 14.92 -8.20
C SER A 318 26.33 16.29 -7.91
N ARG A 319 25.41 16.34 -6.94
CA ARG A 319 24.78 17.59 -6.45
C ARG A 319 25.83 18.63 -6.08
N HIS A 320 27.00 18.22 -5.56
CA HIS A 320 28.09 19.08 -5.16
C HIS A 320 28.76 19.80 -6.34
N ALA A 321 28.68 19.25 -7.55
CA ALA A 321 29.22 19.85 -8.75
C ALA A 321 28.44 21.10 -9.21
N ILE A 322 27.16 21.23 -8.81
CA ILE A 322 26.29 22.30 -9.27
C ILE A 322 26.37 23.48 -8.29
N GLN A 323 26.73 24.63 -8.82
CA GLN A 323 26.74 25.90 -8.11
C GLN A 323 25.64 26.81 -8.65
N THR A 324 25.14 27.72 -7.81
CA THR A 324 24.10 28.68 -8.21
C THR A 324 24.68 30.09 -8.11
N VAL A 325 24.56 30.87 -9.19
CA VAL A 325 24.90 32.28 -9.25
C VAL A 325 23.69 33.03 -9.80
N ASP A 326 23.24 34.07 -9.11
CA ASP A 326 22.05 34.87 -9.47
C ASP A 326 20.79 34.02 -9.79
N GLY A 327 20.64 32.93 -9.07
CA GLY A 327 19.50 32.01 -9.26
C GLY A 327 19.65 31.00 -10.41
N GLN A 328 20.73 31.10 -11.21
CA GLN A 328 21.01 30.16 -12.30
C GLN A 328 22.00 29.07 -11.89
N PRO A 329 21.77 27.80 -12.26
CA PRO A 329 22.68 26.70 -11.99
C PRO A 329 23.85 26.69 -13.00
N PHE A 330 25.04 26.44 -12.50
CA PHE A 330 26.29 26.34 -13.26
C PHE A 330 27.12 25.14 -12.81
N VAL A 331 27.94 24.64 -13.72
CA VAL A 331 29.01 23.69 -13.45
C VAL A 331 30.35 24.25 -13.90
N PHE A 332 31.44 23.79 -13.27
CA PHE A 332 32.78 24.12 -13.71
C PHE A 332 33.35 22.94 -14.50
N VAL A 333 33.55 23.14 -15.81
CA VAL A 333 34.13 22.16 -16.71
C VAL A 333 35.63 22.36 -16.80
N GLN A 334 36.42 21.34 -16.55
CA GLN A 334 37.86 21.39 -16.69
C GLN A 334 38.24 21.25 -18.17
N ARG A 335 38.88 22.28 -18.75
CA ARG A 335 39.41 22.23 -20.12
C ARG A 335 40.86 21.74 -20.16
N GLU A 336 41.68 22.25 -19.26
CA GLU A 336 43.07 21.89 -19.05
C GLU A 336 43.40 21.98 -17.55
N PRO A 337 44.47 21.37 -17.07
CA PRO A 337 44.89 21.57 -15.68
C PRO A 337 45.07 23.07 -15.34
N GLY A 338 44.25 23.54 -14.38
CA GLY A 338 44.24 24.96 -13.97
C GLY A 338 43.36 25.90 -14.78
N LYS A 339 42.71 25.41 -15.83
CA LYS A 339 41.76 26.18 -16.65
C LYS A 339 40.38 25.56 -16.54
N TYR A 340 39.41 26.32 -16.10
CA TYR A 340 38.04 25.89 -15.90
C TYR A 340 37.11 26.87 -16.62
N GLU A 341 36.01 26.31 -17.12
CA GLU A 341 34.93 27.08 -17.75
C GLU A 341 33.67 26.98 -16.87
N MET A 342 33.20 28.14 -16.42
CA MET A 342 31.92 28.25 -15.74
C MET A 342 30.81 28.22 -16.79
N ARG A 343 30.03 27.16 -16.83
CA ARG A 343 29.00 26.94 -17.87
C ARG A 343 27.61 26.80 -17.26
N PRO A 344 26.62 27.55 -17.76
CA PRO A 344 25.23 27.38 -17.34
C PRO A 344 24.73 26.01 -17.76
N VAL A 345 23.94 25.38 -16.87
CA VAL A 345 23.31 24.07 -17.12
C VAL A 345 21.82 24.11 -16.84
N GLU A 346 21.07 23.31 -17.56
CA GLU A 346 19.66 23.08 -17.29
C GLU A 346 19.51 21.82 -16.44
N ARG A 347 18.98 21.98 -15.21
CA ARG A 347 18.79 20.87 -14.27
C ARG A 347 17.52 20.09 -14.61
N GLY A 348 17.62 18.78 -14.57
CA GLY A 348 16.49 17.84 -14.65
C GLY A 348 16.09 17.31 -13.27
N ALA A 349 15.81 16.01 -13.21
CA ALA A 349 15.38 15.33 -12.00
C ALA A 349 16.52 15.24 -10.95
N GLU A 350 16.16 15.34 -9.67
CA GLU A 350 17.05 15.03 -8.56
C GLU A 350 16.97 13.51 -8.26
N LEU A 351 18.13 12.86 -8.28
CA LEU A 351 18.29 11.41 -8.15
C LEU A 351 19.26 11.11 -7.01
N ASP A 352 18.76 11.06 -5.78
CA ASP A 352 19.53 10.89 -4.55
C ASP A 352 20.63 11.96 -4.39
N ASP A 353 21.90 11.58 -4.54
CA ASP A 353 23.06 12.49 -4.48
C ASP A 353 23.43 13.10 -5.85
N ASP A 354 22.77 12.67 -6.91
CA ASP A 354 23.02 13.13 -8.26
C ASP A 354 21.89 14.02 -8.78
N ILE A 355 22.21 14.87 -9.76
CA ILE A 355 21.24 15.72 -10.46
C ILE A 355 21.40 15.46 -11.96
N GLU A 356 20.27 15.23 -12.63
CA GLU A 356 20.22 15.14 -14.08
C GLU A 356 20.54 16.48 -14.73
N ILE A 357 21.35 16.46 -15.79
CA ILE A 357 21.63 17.63 -16.61
C ILE A 357 20.94 17.43 -17.96
N LEU A 358 19.98 18.29 -18.27
CA LEU A 358 19.23 18.25 -19.53
C LEU A 358 19.99 18.90 -20.68
N ARG A 359 20.72 20.00 -20.38
CA ARG A 359 21.51 20.76 -21.36
C ARG A 359 22.72 21.42 -20.71
N GLY A 360 23.74 21.73 -21.53
CA GLY A 360 24.94 22.47 -21.12
C GLY A 360 26.13 21.62 -20.75
N LEU A 361 26.05 20.27 -20.81
CA LEU A 361 27.16 19.38 -20.46
C LEU A 361 27.19 18.15 -21.39
N LYS A 362 28.40 17.68 -21.69
CA LYS A 362 28.64 16.46 -22.49
C LYS A 362 29.18 15.34 -21.61
N ALA A 363 28.99 14.10 -22.03
CA ALA A 363 29.36 12.92 -21.26
C ALA A 363 30.89 12.73 -21.13
N ASP A 364 31.65 13.27 -22.10
CA ASP A 364 33.12 13.18 -22.18
C ASP A 364 33.85 14.31 -21.43
N GLU A 365 33.11 15.28 -20.89
CA GLU A 365 33.71 16.42 -20.19
C GLU A 365 33.96 16.06 -18.72
N THR A 366 34.93 16.73 -18.13
CA THR A 366 35.28 16.56 -16.71
C THR A 366 34.78 17.76 -15.92
N VAL A 367 33.96 17.51 -14.88
CA VAL A 367 33.41 18.57 -14.01
C VAL A 367 34.04 18.56 -12.64
N VAL A 368 34.14 19.72 -12.02
CA VAL A 368 34.62 19.89 -10.65
C VAL A 368 33.48 19.54 -9.70
N VAL A 369 33.73 18.59 -8.82
CA VAL A 369 32.74 18.15 -7.79
C VAL A 369 32.96 18.90 -6.48
N ASP A 370 34.20 18.82 -5.94
CA ASP A 370 34.53 19.52 -4.70
C ASP A 370 35.48 20.70 -4.97
N GLY A 371 35.40 21.71 -4.13
CA GLY A 371 36.20 22.94 -4.26
C GLY A 371 35.63 23.94 -5.26
N SER A 372 34.52 23.68 -5.89
CA SER A 372 33.82 24.54 -6.87
C SER A 372 33.49 25.94 -6.33
N PHE A 373 33.38 26.13 -5.01
CA PHE A 373 33.17 27.42 -4.36
C PHE A 373 34.35 28.40 -4.59
N ILE A 374 35.58 27.89 -4.63
CA ILE A 374 36.77 28.71 -4.89
C ILE A 374 36.76 29.23 -6.33
N LEU A 375 36.40 28.35 -7.28
CA LEU A 375 36.22 28.70 -8.69
C LEU A 375 35.13 29.76 -8.87
N LYS A 376 34.03 29.62 -8.16
CA LYS A 376 32.92 30.59 -8.15
C LYS A 376 33.40 31.97 -7.70
N SER A 377 34.19 32.02 -6.63
CA SER A 377 34.72 33.30 -6.11
C SER A 377 35.65 33.98 -7.10
N GLU A 378 36.50 33.22 -7.82
CA GLU A 378 37.41 33.79 -8.84
C GLU A 378 36.65 34.18 -10.11
N ALA A 379 35.61 33.41 -10.53
CA ALA A 379 34.73 33.74 -11.64
C ALA A 379 34.02 35.09 -11.43
N LEU A 380 33.48 35.30 -10.23
CA LEU A 380 32.78 36.54 -9.89
C LEU A 380 33.76 37.75 -9.84
N LYS A 381 35.00 37.55 -9.35
CA LYS A 381 36.02 38.61 -9.40
C LYS A 381 36.39 38.98 -10.85
N ALA A 382 36.55 37.98 -11.73
CA ALA A 382 36.83 38.20 -13.14
C ALA A 382 35.73 38.99 -13.86
N GLN A 383 34.48 38.72 -13.50
CA GLN A 383 33.31 39.43 -14.05
C GLN A 383 33.24 40.90 -13.55
N MET A 384 33.57 41.15 -12.28
CA MET A 384 33.59 42.50 -11.73
C MET A 384 34.78 43.36 -12.26
N GLY A 385 35.95 42.73 -12.50
CA GLY A 385 37.09 43.41 -13.06
C GLY A 385 37.04 43.65 -14.59
N ALA A 386 36.11 43.07 -15.30
CA ALA A 386 35.88 43.29 -16.73
C ALA A 386 34.89 44.45 -17.01
N ASN A 387 34.23 44.97 -15.97
CA ASN A 387 33.27 46.09 -16.07
C ASN A 387 33.89 47.47 -15.63
N ASP A 388 35.15 47.54 -15.25
CA ASP A 388 35.95 48.72 -15.03
C ASP A 388 36.91 48.94 -16.22
#